data_e8e98a72c4494daad0cacf04d7a80474
#
_entry.id   e8e98a72c4494daad0cacf04d7a80474
#
_cell.length_a   1.000
_cell.length_b   1.000
_cell.length_c   1.000
_cell.angle_alpha   90.00
_cell.angle_beta   90.00
_cell.angle_gamma   90.00
#
_symmetry.space_group_name_H-M   'P 1'
#
loop_
_entity.id
_entity.type
_entity.pdbx_description
1 polymer ?
#
loop_
_entity_poly.entity_id
_entity_poly.type
_entity_poly.pdbx_seq_one_letter_code
_entity_poly.pdbx_strand_id
1 'polypeptide(L)'
;MISTAIQQLVNYGLDTGLILPDDEIYIRNQLLMTMQLDDFTAPEGEVCYTDLESILKTLVDDAVARGVCEDNSTARDLFDTKLMGVLTPRPSIVRANFEERYESEGPQAATDWFYKFSQDTDYIRRYRIKRDLKWVTKTPYGDLDITINLSKPEKDPKAIAAAKLAPQSAYPKCQLCAENEGYAGRMNHPARENHRIIPLTINDSAWNLQYSPYVYYNEHCIVFNNQHTPMKIERATFRKLLDFVGLFPHYFVGSNADLPIVGGSILSHDHFQGGPYEFAMAKAPIEKPWVFPGFEDVEAGIVHWPMSCIRLTCADDARLVELADKLLAAWRSYTDESCFIFAETDGEPHNTITPIARMRDGKYQLDLVLRNNITTPEHPLGVYHPHAKLHHIKKENIGLIEVMGLAVLPSRLKQELFDLADVLVAHLPTAEYPEALQKHAAWAEEILAKHPELNADNVHLILQDEVGHVFAQVLADAGVYKLDEAGRAGFVRFLESVK
;
A
#
# COMPACT_ATOMS: atom_id res chain seq x y z
N MET A 1 36.77 -3.93 16.08
CA MET A 1 35.35 -3.49 16.01
C MET A 1 34.77 -3.59 14.60
N ILE A 2 35.36 -2.98 13.57
CA ILE A 2 34.73 -3.00 12.21
C ILE A 2 34.77 -4.39 11.56
N SER A 3 35.90 -5.12 11.69
CA SER A 3 36.00 -6.51 11.19
C SER A 3 34.96 -7.43 11.85
N THR A 4 34.65 -7.20 13.13
CA THR A 4 33.58 -7.94 13.83
C THR A 4 32.21 -7.67 13.21
N ALA A 5 31.87 -6.40 12.91
CA ALA A 5 30.60 -6.04 12.27
C ALA A 5 30.50 -6.61 10.84
N ILE A 6 31.58 -6.65 10.08
CA ILE A 6 31.66 -7.31 8.77
C ILE A 6 31.38 -8.82 8.92
N GLN A 7 32.05 -9.49 9.89
CA GLN A 7 31.80 -10.93 10.14
C GLN A 7 30.36 -11.19 10.61
N GLN A 8 29.77 -10.31 11.45
CA GLN A 8 28.39 -10.41 11.85
C GLN A 8 27.44 -10.32 10.65
N LEU A 9 27.70 -9.44 9.67
CA LEU A 9 26.89 -9.35 8.46
C LEU A 9 27.04 -10.61 7.58
N VAL A 10 28.25 -11.17 7.48
CA VAL A 10 28.49 -12.46 6.80
C VAL A 10 27.71 -13.58 7.49
N ASN A 11 27.80 -13.68 8.82
CA ASN A 11 27.05 -14.69 9.59
C ASN A 11 25.53 -14.55 9.39
N TYR A 12 25.01 -13.31 9.40
CA TYR A 12 23.62 -13.05 9.08
C TYR A 12 23.24 -13.60 7.69
N GLY A 13 24.08 -13.40 6.69
CA GLY A 13 23.87 -13.94 5.34
C GLY A 13 23.81 -15.46 5.29
N LEU A 14 24.69 -16.13 6.06
CA LEU A 14 24.71 -17.59 6.19
C LEU A 14 23.45 -18.10 6.94
N ASP A 15 23.10 -17.49 8.06
CA ASP A 15 21.96 -17.89 8.90
C ASP A 15 20.62 -17.73 8.19
N THR A 16 20.49 -16.72 7.33
CA THR A 16 19.29 -16.47 6.53
C THR A 16 19.26 -17.22 5.20
N GLY A 17 20.39 -17.85 4.82
CA GLY A 17 20.52 -18.56 3.54
C GLY A 17 20.61 -17.64 2.33
N LEU A 18 20.92 -16.34 2.52
CA LEU A 18 21.20 -15.41 1.42
C LEU A 18 22.51 -15.75 0.71
N ILE A 19 23.48 -16.29 1.45
CA ILE A 19 24.75 -16.77 0.92
C ILE A 19 25.01 -18.20 1.35
N LEU A 20 25.80 -18.92 0.57
CA LEU A 20 26.23 -20.28 0.89
C LEU A 20 27.58 -20.28 1.63
N PRO A 21 27.92 -21.33 2.40
CA PRO A 21 29.22 -21.42 3.10
C PRO A 21 30.43 -21.24 2.18
N ASP A 22 30.33 -21.72 0.94
CA ASP A 22 31.42 -21.60 -0.05
C ASP A 22 31.64 -20.14 -0.49
N ASP A 23 30.69 -19.25 -0.31
CA ASP A 23 30.74 -17.84 -0.68
C ASP A 23 31.28 -16.94 0.45
N GLU A 24 31.49 -17.44 1.66
CA GLU A 24 31.82 -16.65 2.85
C GLU A 24 33.00 -15.71 2.63
N ILE A 25 34.14 -16.23 2.13
CA ILE A 25 35.37 -15.44 1.89
C ILE A 25 35.11 -14.40 0.78
N TYR A 26 34.44 -14.79 -0.28
CA TYR A 26 34.13 -13.90 -1.39
C TYR A 26 33.27 -12.73 -0.92
N ILE A 27 32.20 -13.01 -0.20
CA ILE A 27 31.29 -11.98 0.33
C ILE A 27 32.00 -11.04 1.32
N ARG A 28 32.81 -11.58 2.21
CA ARG A 28 33.66 -10.78 3.12
C ARG A 28 34.51 -9.79 2.34
N ASN A 29 35.18 -10.25 1.27
CA ASN A 29 36.05 -9.41 0.43
C ASN A 29 35.24 -8.35 -0.34
N GLN A 30 34.00 -8.66 -0.78
CA GLN A 30 33.09 -7.70 -1.41
C GLN A 30 32.64 -6.63 -0.40
N LEU A 31 32.36 -7.00 0.86
CA LEU A 31 32.05 -6.07 1.93
C LEU A 31 33.25 -5.15 2.25
N LEU A 32 34.46 -5.69 2.33
CA LEU A 32 35.68 -4.88 2.50
C LEU A 32 35.83 -3.85 1.37
N MET A 33 35.67 -4.28 0.12
CA MET A 33 35.71 -3.39 -1.05
C MET A 33 34.63 -2.30 -0.94
N THR A 34 33.39 -2.65 -0.57
CA THR A 34 32.26 -1.72 -0.42
C THR A 34 32.54 -0.70 0.69
N MET A 35 33.14 -1.16 1.80
CA MET A 35 33.54 -0.33 2.93
C MET A 35 34.82 0.47 2.68
N GLN A 36 35.52 0.25 1.56
CA GLN A 36 36.84 0.81 1.26
C GLN A 36 37.86 0.51 2.38
N LEU A 37 38.00 -0.76 2.71
CA LEU A 37 38.94 -1.29 3.71
C LEU A 37 39.89 -2.28 3.03
N ASP A 38 41.16 -2.14 3.33
CA ASP A 38 42.22 -3.03 2.80
C ASP A 38 42.50 -4.22 3.72
N ASP A 39 42.23 -4.08 5.04
CA ASP A 39 42.57 -5.06 6.05
C ASP A 39 41.35 -5.67 6.74
N PHE A 40 41.49 -6.94 7.09
CA PHE A 40 40.50 -7.67 7.92
C PHE A 40 41.25 -8.45 9.01
N THR A 41 40.94 -8.13 10.26
CA THR A 41 41.40 -8.92 11.42
C THR A 41 40.28 -9.84 11.86
N ALA A 42 40.50 -11.16 11.72
CA ALA A 42 39.53 -12.14 12.15
C ALA A 42 39.20 -11.96 13.65
N PRO A 43 37.95 -11.80 14.03
CA PRO A 43 37.57 -11.74 15.45
C PRO A 43 37.97 -13.01 16.18
N GLU A 44 38.37 -12.89 17.45
CA GLU A 44 38.61 -14.04 18.31
C GLU A 44 37.32 -14.63 18.84
N GLY A 45 37.14 -15.94 18.77
CA GLY A 45 35.97 -16.67 19.27
C GLY A 45 34.72 -16.58 18.38
N GLU A 46 33.58 -16.95 18.95
CA GLU A 46 32.30 -16.94 18.27
C GLU A 46 31.78 -15.51 18.07
N VAL A 47 31.39 -15.18 16.86
CA VAL A 47 30.86 -13.86 16.51
C VAL A 47 29.31 -13.90 16.47
N CYS A 48 28.72 -13.47 17.57
CA CYS A 48 27.27 -13.33 17.69
C CYS A 48 26.81 -11.93 17.26
N TYR A 49 25.55 -11.79 16.86
CA TYR A 49 24.86 -10.52 16.61
C TYR A 49 23.45 -10.53 17.24
N THR A 50 22.92 -9.33 17.52
CA THR A 50 21.59 -9.18 18.12
C THR A 50 20.52 -9.07 17.02
N ASP A 51 20.75 -8.19 16.06
CA ASP A 51 19.84 -7.89 14.96
C ASP A 51 20.58 -7.21 13.80
N LEU A 52 19.96 -7.23 12.62
CA LEU A 52 20.52 -6.64 11.40
C LEU A 52 20.65 -5.12 11.48
N GLU A 53 19.66 -4.41 12.11
CA GLU A 53 19.69 -2.95 12.25
C GLU A 53 20.98 -2.49 12.95
N SER A 54 21.36 -3.17 14.04
CA SER A 54 22.57 -2.86 14.81
C SER A 54 23.86 -3.09 14.02
N ILE A 55 23.90 -4.17 13.22
CA ILE A 55 25.05 -4.46 12.35
C ILE A 55 25.21 -3.36 11.29
N LEU A 56 24.13 -3.07 10.54
CA LEU A 56 24.13 -2.07 9.47
C LEU A 56 24.43 -0.68 10.02
N LYS A 57 23.83 -0.33 11.17
CA LYS A 57 24.14 0.95 11.84
C LYS A 57 25.63 1.09 12.15
N THR A 58 26.28 0.05 12.70
CA THR A 58 27.71 0.06 13.01
C THR A 58 28.58 0.25 11.76
N LEU A 59 28.23 -0.45 10.66
CA LEU A 59 28.96 -0.34 9.40
C LEU A 59 28.78 1.03 8.75
N VAL A 60 27.56 1.56 8.73
CA VAL A 60 27.26 2.88 8.16
C VAL A 60 27.89 4.01 8.98
N ASP A 61 27.86 3.93 10.31
CA ASP A 61 28.48 4.94 11.18
C ASP A 61 30.01 4.99 10.99
N ASP A 62 30.66 3.83 10.81
CA ASP A 62 32.08 3.76 10.48
C ASP A 62 32.39 4.37 9.10
N ALA A 63 31.55 4.05 8.10
CA ALA A 63 31.70 4.61 6.74
C ALA A 63 31.54 6.14 6.74
N VAL A 64 30.59 6.66 7.53
CA VAL A 64 30.40 8.12 7.71
C VAL A 64 31.61 8.73 8.41
N ALA A 65 32.09 8.12 9.50
CA ALA A 65 33.24 8.63 10.25
C ALA A 65 34.51 8.71 9.39
N ARG A 66 34.69 7.79 8.44
CA ARG A 66 35.82 7.76 7.49
C ARG A 66 35.56 8.62 6.23
N GLY A 67 34.39 9.23 6.07
CA GLY A 67 34.06 10.02 4.89
C GLY A 67 33.73 9.20 3.63
N VAL A 68 33.48 7.89 3.77
CA VAL A 68 33.07 7.01 2.68
C VAL A 68 31.57 7.20 2.35
N CYS A 69 30.75 7.55 3.34
CA CYS A 69 29.33 7.85 3.22
C CYS A 69 29.03 9.25 3.77
N GLU A 70 28.18 10.01 3.09
CA GLU A 70 27.68 11.30 3.60
C GLU A 70 26.74 11.10 4.79
N ASP A 71 26.78 12.05 5.76
CA ASP A 71 25.92 12.00 6.95
C ASP A 71 24.58 12.68 6.71
N ASN A 72 23.73 12.01 5.93
CA ASN A 72 22.32 12.36 5.77
C ASN A 72 21.47 11.08 5.59
N SER A 73 20.19 11.15 5.88
CA SER A 73 19.31 9.97 5.88
C SER A 73 19.30 9.22 4.56
N THR A 74 19.29 9.93 3.43
CA THR A 74 19.26 9.28 2.10
C THR A 74 20.58 8.60 1.78
N ALA A 75 21.72 9.24 2.03
CA ALA A 75 23.03 8.63 1.76
C ALA A 75 23.25 7.39 2.63
N ARG A 76 22.85 7.42 3.90
CA ARG A 76 22.86 6.27 4.80
C ARG A 76 22.01 5.12 4.27
N ASP A 77 20.78 5.40 3.78
CA ASP A 77 19.88 4.41 3.18
C ASP A 77 20.43 3.84 1.86
N LEU A 78 21.14 4.63 1.06
CA LEU A 78 21.82 4.16 -0.14
C LEU A 78 22.97 3.22 0.24
N PHE A 79 23.73 3.56 1.28
CA PHE A 79 24.90 2.80 1.67
C PHE A 79 24.55 1.47 2.36
N ASP A 80 23.59 1.45 3.27
CA ASP A 80 23.15 0.19 3.89
C ASP A 80 22.51 -0.77 2.88
N THR A 81 21.73 -0.25 1.92
CA THR A 81 21.20 -1.05 0.82
C THR A 81 22.30 -1.61 -0.06
N LYS A 82 23.39 -0.86 -0.28
CA LYS A 82 24.55 -1.33 -1.02
C LYS A 82 25.25 -2.49 -0.31
N LEU A 83 25.40 -2.42 1.02
CA LEU A 83 25.93 -3.52 1.83
C LEU A 83 25.06 -4.78 1.72
N MET A 84 23.73 -4.63 1.84
CA MET A 84 22.79 -5.74 1.67
C MET A 84 22.77 -6.30 0.25
N GLY A 85 23.01 -5.45 -0.76
CA GLY A 85 23.16 -5.85 -2.16
C GLY A 85 24.28 -6.86 -2.38
N VAL A 86 25.37 -6.78 -1.59
CA VAL A 86 26.49 -7.75 -1.62
C VAL A 86 26.02 -9.16 -1.24
N LEU A 87 25.09 -9.27 -0.27
CA LEU A 87 24.56 -10.55 0.20
C LEU A 87 23.41 -11.08 -0.67
N THR A 88 22.81 -10.21 -1.48
CA THR A 88 21.57 -10.55 -2.19
C THR A 88 21.85 -11.40 -3.44
N PRO A 89 21.31 -12.62 -3.55
CA PRO A 89 21.49 -13.48 -4.72
C PRO A 89 21.05 -12.80 -6.03
N ARG A 90 21.66 -13.25 -7.14
CA ARG A 90 21.29 -12.74 -8.48
C ARG A 90 19.84 -13.05 -8.83
N PRO A 91 19.18 -12.22 -9.68
CA PRO A 91 17.79 -12.45 -10.10
C PRO A 91 17.53 -13.87 -10.62
N SER A 92 18.44 -14.45 -11.41
CA SER A 92 18.28 -15.80 -11.95
C SER A 92 18.18 -16.88 -10.87
N ILE A 93 18.93 -16.75 -9.77
CA ILE A 93 18.87 -17.68 -8.63
C ILE A 93 17.55 -17.53 -7.89
N VAL A 94 17.10 -16.30 -7.66
CA VAL A 94 15.86 -16.01 -6.94
C VAL A 94 14.66 -16.52 -7.74
N ARG A 95 14.64 -16.31 -9.06
CA ARG A 95 13.59 -16.81 -9.95
C ARG A 95 13.53 -18.33 -10.00
N ALA A 96 14.69 -19.01 -10.14
CA ALA A 96 14.74 -20.46 -10.12
C ALA A 96 14.22 -21.06 -8.80
N ASN A 97 14.61 -20.46 -7.66
CA ASN A 97 14.11 -20.88 -6.36
C ASN A 97 12.61 -20.64 -6.17
N PHE A 98 12.07 -19.58 -6.75
CA PHE A 98 10.63 -19.30 -6.71
C PHE A 98 9.85 -20.31 -7.56
N GLU A 99 10.31 -20.56 -8.80
CA GLU A 99 9.70 -21.52 -9.73
C GLU A 99 9.72 -22.95 -9.16
N GLU A 100 10.86 -23.40 -8.61
CA GLU A 100 10.98 -24.72 -8.00
C GLU A 100 9.94 -24.91 -6.87
N ARG A 101 9.77 -23.92 -5.99
CA ARG A 101 8.77 -23.97 -4.91
C ARG A 101 7.34 -23.92 -5.44
N TYR A 102 7.11 -23.07 -6.42
CA TYR A 102 5.79 -22.96 -7.04
C TYR A 102 5.33 -24.29 -7.65
N GLU A 103 6.23 -24.97 -8.34
CA GLU A 103 5.95 -26.26 -8.99
C GLU A 103 5.86 -27.44 -7.99
N SER A 104 6.75 -27.47 -6.98
CA SER A 104 6.86 -28.61 -6.06
C SER A 104 5.98 -28.50 -4.82
N GLU A 105 5.74 -27.28 -4.29
CA GLU A 105 5.07 -27.03 -3.02
C GLU A 105 3.80 -26.16 -3.19
N GLY A 106 3.64 -25.55 -4.36
CA GLY A 106 2.48 -24.73 -4.71
C GLY A 106 2.70 -23.20 -4.53
N PRO A 107 1.73 -22.41 -5.00
CA PRO A 107 1.87 -20.94 -5.08
C PRO A 107 2.08 -20.26 -3.72
N GLN A 108 1.46 -20.77 -2.66
CA GLN A 108 1.60 -20.18 -1.32
C GLN A 108 3.02 -20.36 -0.77
N ALA A 109 3.60 -21.54 -0.89
CA ALA A 109 4.97 -21.79 -0.42
C ALA A 109 5.99 -20.90 -1.17
N ALA A 110 5.78 -20.68 -2.46
CA ALA A 110 6.63 -19.79 -3.27
C ALA A 110 6.52 -18.33 -2.81
N THR A 111 5.31 -17.83 -2.56
CA THR A 111 5.09 -16.44 -2.08
C THR A 111 5.59 -16.24 -0.65
N ASP A 112 5.34 -17.17 0.27
CA ASP A 112 5.85 -17.15 1.65
C ASP A 112 7.39 -17.06 1.66
N TRP A 113 8.04 -17.90 0.84
CA TRP A 113 9.50 -17.85 0.69
C TRP A 113 9.99 -16.51 0.13
N PHE A 114 9.35 -15.99 -0.93
CA PHE A 114 9.76 -14.74 -1.56
C PHE A 114 9.51 -13.53 -0.64
N TYR A 115 8.46 -13.58 0.20
CA TYR A 115 8.23 -12.55 1.20
C TYR A 115 9.30 -12.58 2.30
N LYS A 116 9.63 -13.78 2.82
CA LYS A 116 10.73 -13.95 3.77
C LYS A 116 12.05 -13.48 3.16
N PHE A 117 12.36 -13.86 1.94
CA PHE A 117 13.52 -13.39 1.20
C PHE A 117 13.59 -11.86 1.12
N SER A 118 12.47 -11.20 0.81
CA SER A 118 12.40 -9.74 0.74
C SER A 118 12.60 -9.06 2.10
N GLN A 119 12.32 -9.76 3.19
CA GLN A 119 12.62 -9.32 4.56
C GLN A 119 14.10 -9.56 4.91
N ASP A 120 14.64 -10.71 4.57
CA ASP A 120 16.01 -11.08 4.91
C ASP A 120 17.05 -10.25 4.11
N THR A 121 16.72 -9.82 2.90
CA THR A 121 17.54 -8.87 2.14
C THR A 121 17.44 -7.42 2.64
N ASP A 122 16.69 -7.14 3.69
CA ASP A 122 16.37 -5.78 4.19
C ASP A 122 15.71 -4.85 3.15
N TYR A 123 15.17 -5.41 2.08
CA TYR A 123 14.33 -4.66 1.18
C TYR A 123 13.03 -4.25 1.91
N ILE A 124 12.47 -5.14 2.72
CA ILE A 124 11.43 -4.87 3.72
C ILE A 124 12.10 -4.65 5.08
N ARG A 125 12.22 -3.40 5.49
CA ARG A 125 12.88 -3.01 6.74
C ARG A 125 11.97 -3.23 7.95
N ARG A 126 11.97 -4.46 8.48
CA ARG A 126 11.08 -4.90 9.58
C ARG A 126 11.12 -3.97 10.78
N TYR A 127 12.29 -3.45 11.16
CA TYR A 127 12.46 -2.55 12.29
C TYR A 127 11.82 -1.17 12.08
N ARG A 128 11.71 -0.69 10.83
CA ARG A 128 10.96 0.54 10.52
C ARG A 128 9.46 0.30 10.62
N ILE A 129 8.96 -0.82 10.07
CA ILE A 129 7.54 -1.18 10.06
C ILE A 129 7.00 -1.39 11.48
N LYS A 130 7.80 -1.92 12.41
CA LYS A 130 7.45 -2.06 13.83
C LYS A 130 7.14 -0.74 14.52
N ARG A 131 7.51 0.41 13.95
CA ARG A 131 7.22 1.74 14.52
C ARG A 131 5.81 2.22 14.18
N ASP A 132 5.16 1.64 13.16
CA ASP A 132 3.80 2.00 12.77
C ASP A 132 2.84 1.75 13.93
N LEU A 133 1.93 2.69 14.14
CA LEU A 133 0.85 2.50 15.09
C LEU A 133 -0.33 1.87 14.37
N LYS A 134 -0.83 0.75 14.89
CA LYS A 134 -1.90 -0.03 14.27
C LYS A 134 -2.95 -0.41 15.31
N TRP A 135 -4.22 -0.24 14.96
CA TRP A 135 -5.35 -0.70 15.75
C TRP A 135 -6.55 -0.97 14.86
N VAL A 136 -7.60 -1.52 15.45
CA VAL A 136 -8.85 -1.84 14.75
C VAL A 136 -9.99 -1.10 15.44
N THR A 137 -10.88 -0.47 14.66
CA THR A 137 -12.10 0.17 15.15
C THR A 137 -13.31 -0.55 14.62
N LYS A 138 -14.25 -0.90 15.51
CA LYS A 138 -15.53 -1.50 15.16
C LYS A 138 -16.48 -0.46 14.58
N THR A 139 -17.07 -0.77 13.44
CA THR A 139 -18.03 0.11 12.77
C THR A 139 -19.25 -0.68 12.30
N PRO A 140 -20.36 -0.04 11.89
CA PRO A 140 -21.50 -0.72 11.28
C PRO A 140 -21.15 -1.50 10.01
N TYR A 141 -20.01 -1.22 9.38
CA TYR A 141 -19.53 -1.85 8.14
C TYR A 141 -18.52 -2.97 8.39
N GLY A 142 -18.22 -3.27 9.64
CA GLY A 142 -17.20 -4.21 10.07
C GLY A 142 -16.02 -3.53 10.75
N ASP A 143 -15.00 -4.32 11.01
CA ASP A 143 -13.78 -3.89 11.70
C ASP A 143 -12.85 -3.18 10.70
N LEU A 144 -12.67 -1.87 10.86
CA LEU A 144 -11.75 -1.08 10.05
C LEU A 144 -10.33 -1.11 10.63
N ASP A 145 -9.35 -1.36 9.77
CA ASP A 145 -7.93 -1.30 10.15
C ASP A 145 -7.43 0.14 10.08
N ILE A 146 -6.78 0.61 11.12
CA ILE A 146 -6.22 1.97 11.18
C ILE A 146 -4.72 1.87 11.37
N THR A 147 -3.97 2.57 10.51
CA THR A 147 -2.51 2.63 10.58
C THR A 147 -2.03 4.08 10.50
N ILE A 148 -1.26 4.53 11.50
CA ILE A 148 -0.42 5.73 11.36
C ILE A 148 0.94 5.25 10.85
N ASN A 149 1.26 5.59 9.61
CA ASN A 149 2.47 5.12 8.96
C ASN A 149 3.68 5.94 9.40
N LEU A 150 4.61 5.30 10.10
CA LEU A 150 5.88 5.85 10.58
C LEU A 150 7.08 5.21 9.86
N SER A 151 6.85 4.19 9.04
CA SER A 151 7.90 3.44 8.34
C SER A 151 8.42 4.17 7.10
N LYS A 152 7.62 5.06 6.51
CA LYS A 152 8.05 5.90 5.38
C LYS A 152 9.03 6.95 5.91
N PRO A 153 10.31 6.94 5.49
CA PRO A 153 11.29 7.87 6.00
C PRO A 153 10.90 9.31 5.62
N GLU A 154 10.83 10.18 6.62
CA GLU A 154 10.80 11.62 6.39
C GLU A 154 12.20 12.06 5.98
N LYS A 155 12.30 12.74 4.84
CA LYS A 155 13.59 13.27 4.39
C LYS A 155 14.00 14.45 5.26
N ASP A 156 15.19 14.36 5.84
CA ASP A 156 15.75 15.49 6.58
C ASP A 156 16.07 16.69 5.64
N PRO A 157 16.24 17.91 6.17
CA PRO A 157 16.52 19.09 5.35
C PRO A 157 17.76 18.95 4.47
N LYS A 158 18.81 18.24 4.92
CA LYS A 158 20.05 17.99 4.14
C LYS A 158 19.75 17.07 2.96
N ALA A 159 18.97 15.99 3.17
CA ALA A 159 18.55 15.08 2.12
C ALA A 159 17.63 15.77 1.08
N ILE A 160 16.73 16.67 1.52
CA ILE A 160 15.89 17.47 0.62
C ILE A 160 16.73 18.42 -0.24
N ALA A 161 17.70 19.10 0.36
CA ALA A 161 18.61 20.01 -0.35
C ALA A 161 19.46 19.24 -1.38
N ALA A 162 20.06 18.11 -0.99
CA ALA A 162 20.85 17.26 -1.86
C ALA A 162 20.01 16.70 -3.03
N ALA A 163 18.78 16.27 -2.78
CA ALA A 163 17.88 15.79 -3.83
C ALA A 163 17.52 16.85 -4.88
N LYS A 164 17.40 18.14 -4.48
CA LYS A 164 17.15 19.25 -5.41
C LYS A 164 18.36 19.53 -6.33
N LEU A 165 19.56 19.28 -5.85
CA LEU A 165 20.81 19.47 -6.60
C LEU A 165 21.19 18.23 -7.44
N ALA A 166 20.55 17.09 -7.21
CA ALA A 166 20.84 15.85 -7.89
C ALA A 166 20.52 15.94 -9.40
N PRO A 167 21.39 15.40 -10.28
CA PRO A 167 21.12 15.33 -11.70
C PRO A 167 19.79 14.59 -11.98
N GLN A 168 19.02 15.11 -12.91
CA GLN A 168 17.81 14.43 -13.38
C GLN A 168 18.20 13.24 -14.26
N SER A 169 17.52 12.12 -14.05
CA SER A 169 17.71 10.89 -14.81
C SER A 169 16.36 10.26 -15.13
N ALA A 170 16.21 9.77 -16.35
CA ALA A 170 15.05 9.02 -16.80
C ALA A 170 15.22 7.50 -16.62
N TYR A 171 16.27 7.06 -15.91
CA TYR A 171 16.54 5.65 -15.63
C TYR A 171 16.75 5.41 -14.12
N PRO A 172 15.95 4.54 -13.49
CA PRO A 172 14.65 4.03 -13.98
C PRO A 172 13.64 5.18 -14.17
N LYS A 173 12.65 5.02 -15.06
CA LYS A 173 11.63 6.04 -15.32
C LYS A 173 10.75 6.33 -14.10
N CYS A 174 10.39 5.29 -13.35
CA CYS A 174 9.66 5.41 -12.08
C CYS A 174 10.03 4.28 -11.11
N GLN A 175 9.47 4.31 -9.91
CA GLN A 175 9.77 3.33 -8.85
C GLN A 175 9.20 1.91 -9.12
N LEU A 176 8.34 1.75 -10.13
CA LEU A 176 7.73 0.47 -10.52
C LEU A 176 8.38 -0.15 -11.76
N CYS A 177 9.32 0.54 -12.42
CA CYS A 177 10.01 -0.04 -13.59
C CYS A 177 10.88 -1.23 -13.20
N ALA A 178 10.94 -2.27 -14.05
CA ALA A 178 11.77 -3.46 -13.84
C ALA A 178 13.26 -3.11 -13.69
N GLU A 179 13.71 -2.00 -14.26
CA GLU A 179 15.06 -1.47 -14.15
C GLU A 179 15.47 -1.06 -12.73
N ASN A 180 14.52 -1.06 -11.78
CA ASN A 180 14.86 -0.89 -10.37
C ASN A 180 15.54 -2.13 -9.78
N GLU A 181 15.35 -3.33 -10.33
CA GLU A 181 15.98 -4.55 -9.83
C GLU A 181 17.50 -4.42 -9.83
N GLY A 182 18.10 -4.40 -8.64
CA GLY A 182 19.57 -4.23 -8.48
C GLY A 182 20.09 -2.80 -8.69
N TYR A 183 19.22 -1.80 -8.83
CA TYR A 183 19.63 -0.41 -9.05
C TYR A 183 20.21 0.23 -7.78
N ALA A 184 21.38 0.87 -7.89
CA ALA A 184 22.08 1.48 -6.75
C ALA A 184 21.34 2.65 -6.09
N GLY A 185 20.39 3.25 -6.80
CA GLY A 185 19.73 4.45 -6.31
C GLY A 185 20.56 5.73 -6.52
N ARG A 186 20.02 6.83 -6.05
CA ARG A 186 20.64 8.16 -6.04
C ARG A 186 19.87 9.07 -5.08
N MET A 187 20.38 10.26 -4.80
CA MET A 187 19.77 11.18 -3.81
C MET A 187 18.28 11.47 -4.02
N ASN A 188 17.77 11.38 -5.24
CA ASN A 188 16.35 11.58 -5.58
C ASN A 188 15.64 10.31 -6.07
N HIS A 189 16.26 9.13 -5.96
CA HIS A 189 15.66 7.85 -6.30
C HIS A 189 16.16 6.76 -5.33
N PRO A 190 15.27 5.94 -4.75
CA PRO A 190 15.66 4.97 -3.73
C PRO A 190 16.60 3.90 -4.27
N ALA A 191 17.51 3.39 -3.40
CA ALA A 191 18.33 2.22 -3.68
C ALA A 191 17.46 0.95 -3.77
N ARG A 192 17.88 0.03 -4.64
CA ARG A 192 17.21 -1.24 -4.92
C ARG A 192 18.20 -2.39 -5.19
N GLU A 193 19.45 -2.28 -4.71
CA GLU A 193 20.46 -3.32 -4.90
C GLU A 193 20.05 -4.67 -4.28
N ASN A 194 19.30 -4.61 -3.19
CA ASN A 194 18.71 -5.73 -2.47
C ASN A 194 17.28 -6.11 -2.90
N HIS A 195 16.77 -5.49 -3.96
CA HIS A 195 15.41 -5.74 -4.49
C HIS A 195 15.44 -6.76 -5.63
N ARG A 196 14.46 -7.68 -5.63
CA ARG A 196 14.24 -8.66 -6.70
C ARG A 196 12.78 -8.70 -7.10
N ILE A 197 12.51 -9.12 -8.33
CA ILE A 197 11.19 -9.24 -8.91
C ILE A 197 10.99 -10.63 -9.50
N ILE A 198 9.75 -11.11 -9.49
CA ILE A 198 9.35 -12.39 -10.10
C ILE A 198 8.55 -12.08 -11.37
N PRO A 199 9.03 -12.47 -12.56
CA PRO A 199 8.28 -12.35 -13.80
C PRO A 199 7.02 -13.18 -13.79
N LEU A 200 5.92 -12.63 -14.30
CA LEU A 200 4.62 -13.29 -14.46
C LEU A 200 4.11 -13.10 -15.89
N THR A 201 3.28 -14.03 -16.34
CA THR A 201 2.47 -13.86 -17.54
C THR A 201 1.01 -13.80 -17.14
N ILE A 202 0.35 -12.67 -17.37
CA ILE A 202 -1.08 -12.46 -17.16
C ILE A 202 -1.68 -11.77 -18.38
N ASN A 203 -2.85 -12.26 -18.85
CA ASN A 203 -3.49 -11.82 -20.08
C ASN A 203 -2.50 -11.77 -21.27
N ASP A 204 -1.74 -12.85 -21.48
CA ASP A 204 -0.73 -13.01 -22.54
C ASP A 204 0.31 -11.88 -22.61
N SER A 205 0.56 -11.21 -21.50
CA SER A 205 1.50 -10.09 -21.42
C SER A 205 2.47 -10.26 -20.25
N ALA A 206 3.65 -9.63 -20.37
CA ALA A 206 4.72 -9.71 -19.37
C ALA A 206 4.47 -8.74 -18.22
N TRP A 207 4.42 -9.27 -17.02
CA TRP A 207 4.25 -8.56 -15.75
C TRP A 207 5.31 -9.01 -14.75
N ASN A 208 5.35 -8.37 -13.60
CA ASN A 208 6.26 -8.72 -12.53
C ASN A 208 5.55 -8.60 -11.17
N LEU A 209 5.93 -9.47 -10.24
CA LEU A 209 5.53 -9.43 -8.84
C LEU A 209 6.69 -8.91 -7.99
N GLN A 210 6.41 -8.00 -7.07
CA GLN A 210 7.30 -7.56 -5.99
C GLN A 210 6.50 -7.29 -4.72
N TYR A 211 7.16 -7.27 -3.56
CA TYR A 211 6.53 -6.76 -2.35
C TYR A 211 6.73 -5.25 -2.20
N SER A 212 5.80 -4.61 -1.49
CA SER A 212 5.95 -3.22 -1.10
C SER A 212 6.89 -3.13 0.11
N PRO A 213 7.89 -2.24 0.10
CA PRO A 213 8.76 -2.07 1.26
C PRO A 213 8.06 -1.41 2.46
N TYR A 214 6.86 -0.87 2.26
CA TYR A 214 6.10 -0.18 3.33
C TYR A 214 5.16 -1.08 4.10
N VAL A 215 4.80 -2.26 3.59
CA VAL A 215 4.00 -3.32 4.24
C VAL A 215 2.80 -2.75 5.02
N TYR A 216 1.85 -2.13 4.32
CA TYR A 216 0.62 -1.64 4.96
C TYR A 216 -0.18 -2.78 5.61
N TYR A 217 -0.13 -3.96 5.03
CA TYR A 217 -0.62 -5.24 5.55
C TYR A 217 0.37 -6.36 5.19
N ASN A 218 0.24 -7.54 5.84
CA ASN A 218 1.16 -8.65 5.60
C ASN A 218 1.20 -9.05 4.11
N GLU A 219 2.40 -9.28 3.58
CA GLU A 219 2.64 -9.63 2.18
C GLU A 219 2.01 -8.67 1.15
N HIS A 220 1.96 -7.38 1.50
CA HIS A 220 1.53 -6.36 0.54
C HIS A 220 2.39 -6.40 -0.71
N CYS A 221 1.83 -6.92 -1.80
CA CYS A 221 2.52 -7.03 -3.07
C CYS A 221 2.07 -5.98 -4.09
N ILE A 222 2.92 -5.75 -5.06
CA ILE A 222 2.64 -4.93 -6.25
C ILE A 222 2.91 -5.79 -7.48
N VAL A 223 1.91 -5.85 -8.35
CA VAL A 223 1.97 -6.53 -9.65
C VAL A 223 2.00 -5.45 -10.71
N PHE A 224 3.06 -5.35 -11.48
CA PHE A 224 3.26 -4.22 -12.39
C PHE A 224 3.62 -4.67 -13.82
N ASN A 225 3.15 -3.90 -14.78
CA ASN A 225 3.42 -4.15 -16.19
C ASN A 225 4.94 -4.04 -16.46
N ASN A 226 5.50 -4.95 -17.20
CA ASN A 226 6.91 -4.89 -17.61
C ASN A 226 7.20 -3.65 -18.49
N GLN A 227 6.20 -3.10 -19.16
CA GLN A 227 6.29 -1.87 -19.93
C GLN A 227 5.77 -0.69 -19.11
N HIS A 228 6.49 0.44 -19.17
CA HIS A 228 6.06 1.68 -18.54
C HIS A 228 4.95 2.34 -19.38
N THR A 229 3.71 1.89 -19.16
CA THR A 229 2.49 2.38 -19.80
C THR A 229 1.52 2.95 -18.77
N PRO A 230 0.75 4.00 -19.08
CA PRO A 230 -0.23 4.55 -18.15
C PRO A 230 -1.29 3.52 -17.74
N MET A 231 -1.80 3.67 -16.51
CA MET A 231 -2.95 2.90 -16.03
C MET A 231 -4.19 3.17 -16.86
N LYS A 232 -4.96 2.12 -17.11
CA LYS A 232 -6.24 2.20 -17.78
C LYS A 232 -7.15 1.10 -17.27
N ILE A 233 -8.36 1.47 -16.84
CA ILE A 233 -9.39 0.50 -16.47
C ILE A 233 -10.19 0.16 -17.71
N GLU A 234 -10.09 -1.10 -18.15
CA GLU A 234 -10.74 -1.62 -19.34
C GLU A 234 -10.98 -3.13 -19.20
N ARG A 235 -11.65 -3.74 -20.18
CA ARG A 235 -11.91 -5.20 -20.20
C ARG A 235 -10.67 -6.05 -19.87
N ALA A 236 -9.52 -5.68 -20.44
CA ALA A 236 -8.26 -6.37 -20.18
C ALA A 236 -7.81 -6.31 -18.73
N THR A 237 -8.16 -5.23 -18.01
CA THR A 237 -7.86 -5.10 -16.57
C THR A 237 -8.54 -6.19 -15.76
N PHE A 238 -9.84 -6.42 -16.00
CA PHE A 238 -10.58 -7.49 -15.30
C PHE A 238 -9.99 -8.88 -15.60
N ARG A 239 -9.62 -9.13 -16.86
CA ARG A 239 -8.95 -10.38 -17.24
C ARG A 239 -7.63 -10.55 -16.47
N LYS A 240 -6.78 -9.53 -16.44
CA LYS A 240 -5.49 -9.55 -15.73
C LYS A 240 -5.65 -9.83 -14.23
N LEU A 241 -6.64 -9.21 -13.58
CA LEU A 241 -6.90 -9.44 -12.16
C LEU A 241 -7.35 -10.89 -11.89
N LEU A 242 -8.24 -11.44 -12.73
CA LEU A 242 -8.71 -12.83 -12.59
C LEU A 242 -7.61 -13.83 -12.91
N ASP A 243 -6.77 -13.59 -13.91
CA ASP A 243 -5.60 -14.43 -14.20
C ASP A 243 -4.65 -14.48 -13.00
N PHE A 244 -4.37 -13.33 -12.37
CA PHE A 244 -3.50 -13.27 -11.20
C PHE A 244 -4.03 -14.10 -10.02
N VAL A 245 -5.31 -13.99 -9.70
CA VAL A 245 -5.89 -14.80 -8.61
C VAL A 245 -6.03 -16.27 -8.99
N GLY A 246 -6.04 -16.60 -10.27
CA GLY A 246 -5.89 -17.97 -10.75
C GLY A 246 -4.50 -18.55 -10.48
N LEU A 247 -3.44 -17.74 -10.66
CA LEU A 247 -2.06 -18.13 -10.33
C LEU A 247 -1.81 -18.19 -8.82
N PHE A 248 -2.40 -17.25 -8.06
CA PHE A 248 -2.23 -17.10 -6.61
C PHE A 248 -3.59 -17.05 -5.90
N PRO A 249 -4.30 -18.20 -5.77
CA PRO A 249 -5.68 -18.21 -5.26
C PRO A 249 -5.81 -17.82 -3.77
N HIS A 250 -4.72 -17.79 -3.03
CA HIS A 250 -4.66 -17.32 -1.65
C HIS A 250 -4.49 -15.79 -1.54
N TYR A 251 -4.30 -15.07 -2.67
CA TYR A 251 -4.19 -13.62 -2.74
C TYR A 251 -5.48 -12.99 -3.28
N PHE A 252 -5.77 -11.77 -2.82
CA PHE A 252 -6.57 -10.82 -3.59
C PHE A 252 -5.64 -9.99 -4.48
N VAL A 253 -6.20 -9.32 -5.49
CA VAL A 253 -5.52 -8.28 -6.26
C VAL A 253 -6.52 -7.23 -6.71
N GLY A 254 -6.12 -5.96 -6.72
CA GLY A 254 -6.98 -4.87 -7.19
C GLY A 254 -6.19 -3.77 -7.87
N SER A 255 -6.89 -2.96 -8.64
CA SER A 255 -6.35 -1.78 -9.31
C SER A 255 -6.85 -0.50 -8.65
N ASN A 256 -5.97 0.50 -8.53
CA ASN A 256 -6.46 1.86 -8.36
C ASN A 256 -7.28 2.29 -9.58
N ALA A 257 -8.16 3.27 -9.39
CA ALA A 257 -8.85 3.91 -10.51
C ALA A 257 -7.86 4.69 -11.41
N ASP A 258 -8.20 4.85 -12.67
CA ASP A 258 -7.36 5.44 -13.71
C ASP A 258 -7.55 6.96 -13.92
N LEU A 259 -8.42 7.59 -13.12
CA LEU A 259 -8.63 9.04 -13.15
C LEU A 259 -7.97 9.75 -11.97
N PRO A 260 -7.54 11.01 -12.13
CA PRO A 260 -7.04 11.84 -11.02
C PRO A 260 -8.06 11.92 -9.86
N ILE A 261 -7.61 12.30 -8.67
CA ILE A 261 -8.44 12.46 -7.44
C ILE A 261 -8.89 11.13 -6.85
N VAL A 262 -9.38 10.19 -7.67
CA VAL A 262 -9.88 8.89 -7.26
C VAL A 262 -8.90 7.74 -7.55
N GLY A 263 -7.79 8.04 -8.23
CA GLY A 263 -6.70 7.09 -8.51
C GLY A 263 -5.60 7.09 -7.46
N GLY A 264 -4.64 6.20 -7.64
CA GLY A 264 -3.42 6.11 -6.83
C GLY A 264 -2.38 7.18 -7.20
N SER A 265 -1.23 7.15 -6.51
CA SER A 265 -0.15 8.11 -6.69
C SER A 265 0.67 7.92 -7.97
N ILE A 266 0.62 6.75 -8.62
CA ILE A 266 1.38 6.43 -9.83
C ILE A 266 0.41 5.99 -10.92
N LEU A 267 -0.14 6.96 -11.65
CA LEU A 267 -1.03 6.70 -12.79
C LEU A 267 -0.27 6.45 -14.11
N SER A 268 1.02 6.79 -14.14
CA SER A 268 1.86 6.67 -15.35
C SER A 268 2.40 5.27 -15.62
N HIS A 269 2.24 4.34 -14.69
CA HIS A 269 2.70 2.96 -14.82
C HIS A 269 1.62 1.99 -14.37
N ASP A 270 1.12 1.15 -15.29
CA ASP A 270 0.05 0.18 -15.04
C ASP A 270 0.49 -0.85 -14.00
N HIS A 271 -0.24 -0.92 -12.88
CA HIS A 271 0.07 -1.78 -11.76
C HIS A 271 -1.15 -2.09 -10.90
N PHE A 272 -1.07 -3.19 -10.16
CA PHE A 272 -2.06 -3.67 -9.20
C PHE A 272 -1.41 -3.84 -7.83
N GLN A 273 -2.24 -3.91 -6.79
CA GLN A 273 -1.82 -4.23 -5.43
C GLN A 273 -2.57 -5.45 -4.95
N GLY A 274 -1.89 -6.33 -4.21
CA GLY A 274 -2.46 -7.60 -3.75
C GLY A 274 -1.80 -8.13 -2.49
N GLY A 275 -2.21 -9.34 -2.10
CA GLY A 275 -1.70 -10.05 -0.92
C GLY A 275 -2.74 -10.99 -0.33
N PRO A 276 -2.40 -11.76 0.73
CA PRO A 276 -3.32 -12.72 1.36
C PRO A 276 -4.27 -12.08 2.39
N TYR A 277 -4.26 -10.75 2.53
CA TYR A 277 -5.01 -10.06 3.57
C TYR A 277 -6.52 -9.97 3.25
N GLU A 278 -7.37 -10.24 4.24
CA GLU A 278 -8.82 -10.15 4.11
C GLU A 278 -9.37 -8.90 4.80
N PHE A 279 -9.62 -7.86 4.01
CA PHE A 279 -10.14 -6.58 4.47
C PHE A 279 -11.63 -6.63 4.87
N ALA A 280 -12.07 -5.62 5.62
CA ALA A 280 -13.46 -5.48 6.03
C ALA A 280 -14.45 -5.53 4.86
N MET A 281 -14.14 -4.86 3.75
CA MET A 281 -15.00 -4.89 2.56
C MET A 281 -15.17 -6.30 1.98
N ALA A 282 -14.13 -7.14 2.02
CA ALA A 282 -14.22 -8.53 1.54
C ALA A 282 -15.18 -9.38 2.36
N LYS A 283 -15.31 -9.09 3.67
CA LYS A 283 -16.21 -9.74 4.63
C LYS A 283 -17.63 -9.17 4.60
N ALA A 284 -17.81 -7.97 4.05
CA ALA A 284 -19.09 -7.29 4.03
C ALA A 284 -20.14 -8.09 3.24
N PRO A 285 -21.38 -8.23 3.76
CA PRO A 285 -22.43 -9.01 3.11
C PRO A 285 -23.02 -8.26 1.90
N ILE A 286 -23.71 -9.00 1.03
CA ILE A 286 -24.57 -8.42 0.02
C ILE A 286 -25.81 -7.83 0.74
N GLU A 287 -25.99 -6.51 0.61
CA GLU A 287 -27.16 -5.79 1.13
C GLU A 287 -28.38 -6.03 0.23
N LYS A 288 -28.16 -5.99 -1.09
CA LYS A 288 -29.21 -6.17 -2.08
C LYS A 288 -28.74 -7.08 -3.21
N PRO A 289 -29.25 -8.32 -3.28
CA PRO A 289 -29.00 -9.20 -4.44
C PRO A 289 -29.56 -8.58 -5.73
N TRP A 290 -28.90 -8.86 -6.85
CA TRP A 290 -29.27 -8.37 -8.17
C TRP A 290 -29.02 -9.43 -9.25
N VAL A 291 -29.89 -9.48 -10.26
CA VAL A 291 -29.71 -10.36 -11.41
C VAL A 291 -29.63 -9.49 -12.66
N PHE A 292 -28.51 -9.59 -13.37
CA PHE A 292 -28.35 -8.92 -14.65
C PHE A 292 -28.89 -9.79 -15.78
N PRO A 293 -29.72 -9.23 -16.69
CA PRO A 293 -30.27 -9.98 -17.83
C PRO A 293 -29.15 -10.59 -18.70
N GLY A 294 -29.24 -11.88 -18.96
CA GLY A 294 -28.24 -12.65 -19.69
C GLY A 294 -27.02 -13.09 -18.87
N PHE A 295 -27.03 -12.83 -17.54
CA PHE A 295 -26.00 -13.23 -16.58
C PHE A 295 -26.62 -13.87 -15.33
N GLU A 296 -27.66 -14.67 -15.50
CA GLU A 296 -28.37 -15.36 -14.42
C GLU A 296 -27.47 -16.41 -13.73
N ASP A 297 -26.39 -16.78 -14.34
CA ASP A 297 -25.32 -17.64 -13.84
C ASP A 297 -24.29 -16.93 -12.95
N VAL A 298 -24.32 -15.59 -12.88
CA VAL A 298 -23.45 -14.78 -12.03
C VAL A 298 -24.23 -14.32 -10.79
N GLU A 299 -23.75 -14.71 -9.61
CA GLU A 299 -24.24 -14.14 -8.35
C GLU A 299 -23.78 -12.69 -8.25
N ALA A 300 -24.72 -11.76 -8.14
CA ALA A 300 -24.41 -10.33 -8.10
C ALA A 300 -25.23 -9.59 -7.04
N GLY A 301 -24.71 -8.44 -6.59
CA GLY A 301 -25.44 -7.58 -5.66
C GLY A 301 -24.66 -6.37 -5.17
N ILE A 302 -25.37 -5.48 -4.49
CA ILE A 302 -24.82 -4.32 -3.81
C ILE A 302 -24.24 -4.79 -2.46
N VAL A 303 -22.98 -4.45 -2.19
CA VAL A 303 -22.32 -4.76 -0.92
C VAL A 303 -22.72 -3.75 0.15
N HIS A 304 -22.97 -4.22 1.38
CA HIS A 304 -23.16 -3.36 2.55
C HIS A 304 -21.85 -2.68 2.95
N TRP A 305 -21.52 -1.61 2.26
CA TRP A 305 -20.24 -0.90 2.39
C TRP A 305 -20.46 0.61 2.21
N PRO A 306 -19.69 1.50 2.89
CA PRO A 306 -19.88 2.94 2.75
C PRO A 306 -19.60 3.47 1.35
N MET A 307 -18.77 2.78 0.57
CA MET A 307 -18.55 3.11 -0.84
C MET A 307 -19.41 2.21 -1.74
N SER A 308 -19.84 2.73 -2.89
CA SER A 308 -20.77 2.06 -3.80
C SER A 308 -20.09 0.88 -4.51
N CYS A 309 -20.30 -0.33 -4.01
CA CYS A 309 -19.65 -1.55 -4.50
C CYS A 309 -20.67 -2.55 -5.05
N ILE A 310 -20.43 -3.05 -6.26
CA ILE A 310 -21.13 -4.18 -6.88
C ILE A 310 -20.20 -5.39 -6.76
N ARG A 311 -20.67 -6.47 -6.12
CA ARG A 311 -19.95 -7.74 -6.04
C ARG A 311 -20.50 -8.71 -7.05
N LEU A 312 -19.62 -9.36 -7.81
CA LEU A 312 -19.89 -10.41 -8.77
C LEU A 312 -19.17 -11.68 -8.36
N THR A 313 -19.84 -12.85 -8.43
CA THR A 313 -19.22 -14.14 -8.11
C THR A 313 -19.66 -15.18 -9.12
N CYS A 314 -18.72 -15.87 -9.74
CA CYS A 314 -18.96 -16.94 -10.71
C CYS A 314 -17.79 -17.95 -10.74
N ALA A 315 -18.07 -19.19 -11.10
CA ALA A 315 -17.03 -20.17 -11.35
C ALA A 315 -16.31 -19.94 -12.70
N ASP A 316 -17.01 -19.31 -13.65
CA ASP A 316 -16.49 -18.97 -14.98
C ASP A 316 -15.97 -17.52 -14.97
N ASP A 317 -14.67 -17.36 -15.08
CA ASP A 317 -13.98 -16.07 -15.10
C ASP A 317 -14.29 -15.24 -16.35
N ALA A 318 -14.53 -15.87 -17.49
CA ALA A 318 -14.89 -15.18 -18.73
C ALA A 318 -16.25 -14.48 -18.61
N ARG A 319 -17.20 -15.08 -17.89
CA ARG A 319 -18.52 -14.48 -17.59
C ARG A 319 -18.36 -13.24 -16.70
N LEU A 320 -17.44 -13.30 -15.70
CA LEU A 320 -17.16 -12.14 -14.88
C LEU A 320 -16.54 -10.99 -15.68
N VAL A 321 -15.58 -11.29 -16.57
CA VAL A 321 -14.97 -10.29 -17.45
C VAL A 321 -16.02 -9.63 -18.35
N GLU A 322 -16.92 -10.43 -18.92
CA GLU A 322 -17.97 -9.92 -19.80
C GLU A 322 -18.93 -8.98 -19.08
N LEU A 323 -19.41 -9.38 -17.90
CA LEU A 323 -20.32 -8.55 -17.10
C LEU A 323 -19.63 -7.30 -16.54
N ALA A 324 -18.40 -7.43 -16.07
CA ALA A 324 -17.63 -6.29 -15.55
C ALA A 324 -17.34 -5.24 -16.63
N ASP A 325 -17.03 -5.67 -17.85
CA ASP A 325 -16.84 -4.78 -19.01
C ASP A 325 -18.13 -4.04 -19.37
N LYS A 326 -19.26 -4.74 -19.36
CA LYS A 326 -20.59 -4.18 -19.57
C LYS A 326 -20.94 -3.14 -18.50
N LEU A 327 -20.68 -3.44 -17.22
CA LEU A 327 -20.87 -2.52 -16.10
C LEU A 327 -19.98 -1.28 -16.22
N LEU A 328 -18.71 -1.47 -16.58
CA LEU A 328 -17.79 -0.36 -16.79
C LEU A 328 -18.24 0.55 -17.94
N ALA A 329 -18.64 -0.03 -19.07
CA ALA A 329 -19.13 0.74 -20.22
C ALA A 329 -20.40 1.53 -19.87
N ALA A 330 -21.36 0.91 -19.18
CA ALA A 330 -22.56 1.58 -18.68
C ALA A 330 -22.21 2.72 -17.71
N TRP A 331 -21.32 2.46 -16.73
CA TRP A 331 -20.92 3.45 -15.74
C TRP A 331 -20.21 4.65 -16.35
N ARG A 332 -19.31 4.44 -17.29
CA ARG A 332 -18.56 5.54 -17.94
C ARG A 332 -19.45 6.56 -18.62
N SER A 333 -20.62 6.18 -19.11
CA SER A 333 -21.57 7.07 -19.77
C SER A 333 -22.77 7.46 -18.91
N TYR A 334 -22.81 7.03 -17.65
CA TYR A 334 -23.99 7.20 -16.80
C TYR A 334 -24.01 8.57 -16.11
N THR A 335 -25.13 9.28 -16.28
CA THR A 335 -25.43 10.53 -15.57
C THR A 335 -26.71 10.36 -14.77
N ASP A 336 -26.69 10.75 -13.49
CA ASP A 336 -27.85 10.84 -12.60
C ASP A 336 -27.77 12.16 -11.81
N GLU A 337 -28.39 13.19 -12.35
CA GLU A 337 -28.38 14.53 -11.75
C GLU A 337 -28.97 14.54 -10.33
N SER A 338 -29.94 13.63 -10.05
CA SER A 338 -30.56 13.54 -8.73
C SER A 338 -29.58 13.08 -7.63
N CYS A 339 -28.51 12.39 -8.02
CA CYS A 339 -27.40 11.97 -7.15
C CYS A 339 -26.12 12.78 -7.37
N PHE A 340 -26.19 13.86 -8.15
CA PHE A 340 -25.05 14.70 -8.57
C PHE A 340 -23.97 13.91 -9.33
N ILE A 341 -24.35 12.87 -10.05
CA ILE A 341 -23.44 12.04 -10.86
C ILE A 341 -23.49 12.54 -12.29
N PHE A 342 -22.33 12.97 -12.81
CA PHE A 342 -22.14 13.40 -14.19
C PHE A 342 -21.04 12.53 -14.81
N ALA A 343 -21.34 11.96 -15.98
CA ALA A 343 -20.37 11.15 -16.72
C ALA A 343 -19.18 11.98 -17.19
N GLU A 344 -19.43 13.23 -17.61
CA GLU A 344 -18.44 14.18 -18.07
C GLU A 344 -18.87 15.63 -17.81
N THR A 345 -17.91 16.56 -17.80
CA THR A 345 -18.13 18.00 -17.76
C THR A 345 -17.11 18.63 -18.72
N ASP A 346 -17.59 19.43 -19.69
CA ASP A 346 -16.72 20.07 -20.70
C ASP A 346 -15.82 19.09 -21.46
N GLY A 347 -16.27 17.84 -21.65
CA GLY A 347 -15.54 16.78 -22.34
C GLY A 347 -14.53 16.02 -21.47
N GLU A 348 -14.40 16.36 -20.17
CA GLU A 348 -13.56 15.64 -19.22
C GLU A 348 -14.37 14.53 -18.53
N PRO A 349 -13.95 13.26 -18.60
CA PRO A 349 -14.66 12.13 -18.00
C PRO A 349 -14.48 12.10 -16.48
N HIS A 350 -15.55 11.68 -15.78
CA HIS A 350 -15.56 11.59 -14.30
C HIS A 350 -15.73 10.18 -13.77
N ASN A 351 -16.43 9.31 -14.49
CA ASN A 351 -16.76 7.97 -14.02
C ASN A 351 -15.67 6.95 -14.31
N THR A 352 -15.29 6.19 -13.29
CA THR A 352 -14.37 5.06 -13.39
C THR A 352 -14.68 4.03 -12.30
N ILE A 353 -13.92 2.94 -12.23
CA ILE A 353 -14.10 1.85 -11.27
C ILE A 353 -12.76 1.53 -10.59
N THR A 354 -12.81 1.19 -9.31
CA THR A 354 -11.74 0.50 -8.57
C THR A 354 -12.10 -0.98 -8.49
N PRO A 355 -11.51 -1.87 -9.33
CA PRO A 355 -11.82 -3.30 -9.33
C PRO A 355 -10.93 -4.08 -8.38
N ILE A 356 -11.49 -5.07 -7.67
CA ILE A 356 -10.76 -5.95 -6.76
C ILE A 356 -11.22 -7.40 -7.01
N ALA A 357 -10.26 -8.30 -7.28
CA ALA A 357 -10.51 -9.71 -7.51
C ALA A 357 -9.97 -10.58 -6.36
N ARG A 358 -10.64 -11.70 -6.11
CA ARG A 358 -10.19 -12.76 -5.19
C ARG A 358 -10.84 -14.09 -5.53
N MET A 359 -10.27 -15.17 -4.98
CA MET A 359 -10.98 -16.45 -4.93
C MET A 359 -11.80 -16.54 -3.64
N ARG A 360 -13.02 -17.02 -3.74
CA ARG A 360 -13.92 -17.27 -2.60
C ARG A 360 -14.66 -18.58 -2.83
N ASP A 361 -14.48 -19.55 -1.92
CA ASP A 361 -15.16 -20.86 -1.99
C ASP A 361 -15.02 -21.57 -3.35
N GLY A 362 -13.83 -21.48 -3.95
CA GLY A 362 -13.52 -22.08 -5.26
C GLY A 362 -14.09 -21.35 -6.47
N LYS A 363 -14.70 -20.17 -6.27
CA LYS A 363 -15.22 -19.30 -7.33
C LYS A 363 -14.40 -18.01 -7.42
N TYR A 364 -14.35 -17.42 -8.60
CA TYR A 364 -13.86 -16.08 -8.80
C TYR A 364 -14.87 -15.06 -8.24
N GLN A 365 -14.37 -14.06 -7.53
CA GLN A 365 -15.15 -12.94 -7.02
C GLN A 365 -14.51 -11.63 -7.44
N LEU A 366 -15.32 -10.70 -7.97
CA LEU A 366 -14.88 -9.40 -8.43
C LEU A 366 -15.76 -8.32 -7.79
N ASP A 367 -15.14 -7.43 -7.02
CA ASP A 367 -15.78 -6.23 -6.48
C ASP A 367 -15.49 -5.05 -7.41
N LEU A 368 -16.53 -4.35 -7.84
CA LEU A 368 -16.48 -3.16 -8.69
C LEU A 368 -16.93 -1.96 -7.86
N VAL A 369 -15.98 -1.16 -7.37
CA VAL A 369 -16.29 0.06 -6.60
C VAL A 369 -16.40 1.23 -7.56
N LEU A 370 -17.60 1.81 -7.65
CA LEU A 370 -17.91 2.95 -8.52
C LEU A 370 -17.21 4.20 -8.00
N ARG A 371 -16.53 4.93 -8.88
CA ARG A 371 -15.81 6.17 -8.56
C ARG A 371 -16.23 7.28 -9.52
N ASN A 372 -16.16 8.51 -9.00
CA ASN A 372 -16.38 9.73 -9.79
C ASN A 372 -15.48 10.84 -9.24
N ASN A 373 -14.78 11.58 -10.12
CA ASN A 373 -13.79 12.59 -9.74
C ASN A 373 -14.26 14.05 -9.94
N ILE A 374 -15.56 14.26 -10.10
CA ILE A 374 -16.09 15.61 -10.30
C ILE A 374 -15.72 16.54 -9.15
N THR A 375 -15.39 17.78 -9.49
CA THR A 375 -15.10 18.84 -8.51
C THR A 375 -16.11 19.98 -8.62
N THR A 376 -16.26 20.73 -7.55
CA THR A 376 -17.04 21.98 -7.51
C THR A 376 -16.23 23.05 -6.77
N PRO A 377 -16.60 24.34 -6.85
CA PRO A 377 -15.97 25.37 -6.03
C PRO A 377 -16.05 25.09 -4.52
N GLU A 378 -17.10 24.41 -4.06
CA GLU A 378 -17.28 23.99 -2.68
C GLU A 378 -16.40 22.77 -2.32
N HIS A 379 -16.22 21.86 -3.28
CA HIS A 379 -15.42 20.64 -3.15
C HIS A 379 -14.28 20.59 -4.18
N PRO A 380 -13.25 21.44 -4.04
CA PRO A 380 -12.17 21.55 -5.05
C PRO A 380 -11.25 20.32 -5.10
N LEU A 381 -11.26 19.47 -4.07
CA LEU A 381 -10.55 18.20 -4.03
C LEU A 381 -11.38 17.01 -4.51
N GLY A 382 -12.66 17.22 -4.84
CA GLY A 382 -13.60 16.21 -5.27
C GLY A 382 -14.89 16.20 -4.43
N VAL A 383 -16.04 16.03 -5.09
CA VAL A 383 -17.33 15.84 -4.42
C VAL A 383 -17.36 14.49 -3.69
N TYR A 384 -16.79 13.45 -4.32
CA TYR A 384 -16.66 12.09 -3.79
C TYR A 384 -15.26 11.86 -3.24
N HIS A 385 -14.88 12.68 -2.27
CA HIS A 385 -13.57 12.77 -1.63
C HIS A 385 -13.79 13.16 -0.15
N PRO A 386 -12.86 12.87 0.77
CA PRO A 386 -12.97 13.35 2.14
C PRO A 386 -13.26 14.85 2.21
N HIS A 387 -14.36 15.24 2.85
CA HIS A 387 -14.75 16.63 2.96
C HIS A 387 -13.89 17.40 3.98
N ALA A 388 -13.86 18.73 3.87
CA ALA A 388 -12.96 19.60 4.61
C ALA A 388 -13.01 19.40 6.15
N LYS A 389 -14.19 19.07 6.71
CA LYS A 389 -14.37 18.79 8.15
C LYS A 389 -13.55 17.59 8.63
N LEU A 390 -13.18 16.65 7.74
CA LEU A 390 -12.42 15.43 8.06
C LEU A 390 -10.91 15.58 7.78
N HIS A 391 -10.48 16.69 7.17
CA HIS A 391 -9.09 16.89 6.76
C HIS A 391 -8.09 16.95 7.91
N HIS A 392 -8.55 17.18 9.12
CA HIS A 392 -7.70 17.11 10.31
C HIS A 392 -7.17 15.68 10.53
N ILE A 393 -7.87 14.64 10.08
CA ILE A 393 -7.46 13.23 10.13
C ILE A 393 -6.98 12.77 8.74
N LYS A 394 -7.82 12.88 7.70
CA LYS A 394 -7.53 12.38 6.35
C LYS A 394 -7.93 13.39 5.28
N LYS A 395 -6.94 13.87 4.53
CA LYS A 395 -7.11 14.84 3.44
C LYS A 395 -6.78 14.24 2.08
N GLU A 396 -5.94 13.20 2.05
CA GLU A 396 -5.42 12.61 0.84
C GLU A 396 -6.50 11.81 0.10
N ASN A 397 -6.27 11.55 -1.18
CA ASN A 397 -7.14 10.73 -2.02
C ASN A 397 -7.34 9.33 -1.42
N ILE A 398 -8.52 8.75 -1.63
CA ILE A 398 -8.85 7.39 -1.19
C ILE A 398 -8.46 6.40 -2.29
N GLY A 399 -7.34 5.73 -2.07
CA GLY A 399 -6.80 4.69 -2.94
C GLY A 399 -7.36 3.31 -2.64
N LEU A 400 -6.88 2.30 -3.38
CA LEU A 400 -7.36 0.91 -3.32
C LEU A 400 -7.41 0.34 -1.88
N ILE A 401 -6.36 0.56 -1.10
CA ILE A 401 -6.24 -0.02 0.25
C ILE A 401 -7.29 0.59 1.19
N GLU A 402 -7.45 1.92 1.11
CA GLU A 402 -8.44 2.62 1.92
C GLU A 402 -9.87 2.25 1.51
N VAL A 403 -10.13 2.10 0.21
CA VAL A 403 -11.42 1.61 -0.32
C VAL A 403 -11.84 0.30 0.34
N MET A 404 -10.88 -0.58 0.62
CA MET A 404 -11.15 -1.89 1.23
C MET A 404 -11.28 -1.86 2.76
N GLY A 405 -10.99 -0.75 3.41
CA GLY A 405 -11.21 -0.56 4.85
C GLY A 405 -9.95 -0.47 5.71
N LEU A 406 -8.76 -0.21 5.13
CA LEU A 406 -7.54 0.06 5.87
C LEU A 406 -7.14 1.53 5.70
N ALA A 407 -7.23 2.32 6.75
CA ALA A 407 -6.77 3.70 6.77
C ALA A 407 -5.23 3.76 6.81
N VAL A 408 -4.64 4.47 5.85
CA VAL A 408 -3.22 4.85 5.90
C VAL A 408 -3.16 6.33 6.25
N LEU A 409 -2.81 6.63 7.50
CA LEU A 409 -2.83 7.97 8.06
C LEU A 409 -1.42 8.56 8.16
N PRO A 410 -1.27 9.90 8.06
CA PRO A 410 0.02 10.56 8.08
C PRO A 410 0.69 10.51 9.46
N SER A 411 2.05 10.50 9.48
CA SER A 411 2.90 10.39 10.67
C SER A 411 2.64 11.50 11.70
N ARG A 412 2.26 12.71 11.25
CA ARG A 412 1.93 13.85 12.15
C ARG A 412 0.89 13.50 13.21
N LEU A 413 -0.07 12.64 12.88
CA LEU A 413 -1.15 12.27 13.80
C LEU A 413 -0.64 11.54 15.06
N LYS A 414 0.54 10.93 15.04
CA LYS A 414 1.11 10.34 16.25
C LYS A 414 1.24 11.40 17.36
N GLN A 415 1.94 12.50 17.08
CA GLN A 415 2.16 13.55 18.07
C GLN A 415 0.87 14.34 18.34
N GLU A 416 0.13 14.68 17.29
CA GLU A 416 -1.11 15.44 17.42
C GLU A 416 -2.15 14.75 18.31
N LEU A 417 -2.30 13.42 18.23
CA LEU A 417 -3.24 12.68 19.09
C LEU A 417 -2.75 12.57 20.54
N PHE A 418 -1.43 12.49 20.78
CA PHE A 418 -0.88 12.56 22.12
C PHE A 418 -1.12 13.93 22.78
N ASP A 419 -0.78 15.01 22.05
CA ASP A 419 -0.98 16.38 22.55
C ASP A 419 -2.48 16.70 22.74
N LEU A 420 -3.34 16.15 21.84
CA LEU A 420 -4.80 16.27 21.97
C LEU A 420 -5.33 15.55 23.22
N ALA A 421 -4.79 14.39 23.56
CA ALA A 421 -5.16 13.67 24.76
C ALA A 421 -4.91 14.50 26.02
N ASP A 422 -3.74 15.15 26.08
CA ASP A 422 -3.37 16.00 27.22
C ASP A 422 -4.33 17.19 27.42
N VAL A 423 -4.70 17.89 26.34
CA VAL A 423 -5.62 19.05 26.44
C VAL A 423 -7.06 18.62 26.72
N LEU A 424 -7.49 17.45 26.25
CA LEU A 424 -8.82 16.88 26.55
C LEU A 424 -8.93 16.49 28.03
N VAL A 425 -7.93 15.81 28.59
CA VAL A 425 -7.90 15.43 30.00
C VAL A 425 -7.83 16.64 30.91
N ALA A 426 -7.09 17.68 30.49
CA ALA A 426 -7.01 18.96 31.23
C ALA A 426 -8.28 19.80 31.09
N HIS A 427 -9.28 19.42 30.28
CA HIS A 427 -10.46 20.22 29.94
C HIS A 427 -10.10 21.66 29.50
N LEU A 428 -8.99 21.78 28.74
CA LEU A 428 -8.57 23.08 28.24
C LEU A 428 -9.63 23.62 27.24
N PRO A 429 -10.02 24.90 27.34
CA PRO A 429 -10.91 25.50 26.34
C PRO A 429 -10.30 25.42 24.92
N THR A 430 -11.09 25.09 23.91
CA THR A 430 -10.60 24.92 22.53
C THR A 430 -9.94 26.19 21.97
N ALA A 431 -10.34 27.39 22.43
CA ALA A 431 -9.71 28.66 22.08
C ALA A 431 -8.25 28.80 22.61
N GLU A 432 -7.87 27.98 23.58
CA GLU A 432 -6.54 27.99 24.20
C GLU A 432 -5.65 26.85 23.66
N TYR A 433 -6.15 26.05 22.70
CA TYR A 433 -5.35 24.96 22.08
C TYR A 433 -4.12 25.51 21.35
N PRO A 434 -2.98 24.84 21.43
CA PRO A 434 -1.84 25.15 20.58
C PRO A 434 -2.22 25.22 19.10
N GLU A 435 -1.56 26.05 18.30
CA GLU A 435 -1.86 26.24 16.86
C GLU A 435 -1.93 24.93 16.09
N ALA A 436 -1.04 24.00 16.38
CA ALA A 436 -1.02 22.68 15.75
C ALA A 436 -2.29 21.86 15.99
N LEU A 437 -3.01 22.10 17.10
CA LEU A 437 -4.23 21.37 17.49
C LEU A 437 -5.52 22.12 17.12
N GLN A 438 -5.47 23.37 16.69
CA GLN A 438 -6.67 24.18 16.34
C GLN A 438 -7.55 23.50 15.29
N LYS A 439 -6.94 22.78 14.34
CA LYS A 439 -7.66 22.00 13.32
C LYS A 439 -8.51 20.85 13.90
N HIS A 440 -8.23 20.41 15.13
CA HIS A 440 -8.97 19.38 15.86
C HIS A 440 -10.02 19.95 16.81
N ALA A 441 -10.10 21.27 17.00
CA ALA A 441 -10.91 21.91 18.05
C ALA A 441 -12.39 21.51 17.99
N ALA A 442 -13.02 21.61 16.83
CA ALA A 442 -14.44 21.22 16.67
C ALA A 442 -14.66 19.72 16.97
N TRP A 443 -13.77 18.86 16.51
CA TRP A 443 -13.83 17.42 16.77
C TRP A 443 -13.59 17.11 18.27
N ALA A 444 -12.70 17.85 18.95
CA ALA A 444 -12.49 17.73 20.40
C ALA A 444 -13.76 18.05 21.21
N GLU A 445 -14.52 19.07 20.81
CA GLU A 445 -15.81 19.40 21.42
C GLU A 445 -16.84 18.27 21.23
N GLU A 446 -16.91 17.68 20.03
CA GLU A 446 -17.75 16.53 19.75
C GLU A 446 -17.36 15.31 20.62
N ILE A 447 -16.06 15.01 20.77
CA ILE A 447 -15.55 13.94 21.62
C ILE A 447 -15.95 14.15 23.09
N LEU A 448 -15.71 15.35 23.64
CA LEU A 448 -16.07 15.66 25.03
C LEU A 448 -17.59 15.55 25.29
N ALA A 449 -18.40 15.96 24.33
CA ALA A 449 -19.86 15.83 24.42
C ALA A 449 -20.32 14.35 24.35
N LYS A 450 -19.66 13.53 23.56
CA LYS A 450 -19.99 12.11 23.34
C LYS A 450 -19.47 11.21 24.48
N HIS A 451 -18.32 11.58 25.08
CA HIS A 451 -17.59 10.81 26.09
C HIS A 451 -17.42 11.57 27.41
N PRO A 452 -18.50 11.79 28.17
CA PRO A 452 -18.42 12.48 29.46
C PRO A 452 -17.57 11.72 30.50
N GLU A 453 -17.28 10.43 30.28
CA GLU A 453 -16.41 9.57 31.07
C GLU A 453 -14.92 9.72 30.76
N LEU A 454 -14.54 10.56 29.78
CA LEU A 454 -13.16 10.73 29.34
C LEU A 454 -12.24 11.17 30.50
N ASN A 455 -11.12 10.46 30.64
CA ASN A 455 -10.11 10.71 31.67
C ASN A 455 -8.73 10.22 31.19
N ALA A 456 -7.70 10.38 32.02
CA ALA A 456 -6.33 10.01 31.67
C ALA A 456 -6.12 8.51 31.36
N ASP A 457 -6.96 7.63 31.90
CA ASP A 457 -6.81 6.16 31.71
C ASP A 457 -7.42 5.70 30.37
N ASN A 458 -8.44 6.38 29.83
CA ASN A 458 -9.19 5.95 28.67
C ASN A 458 -9.08 6.85 27.44
N VAL A 459 -8.53 8.05 27.55
CA VAL A 459 -8.49 9.04 26.45
C VAL A 459 -7.86 8.51 25.17
N HIS A 460 -6.77 7.75 25.25
CA HIS A 460 -6.10 7.22 24.06
C HIS A 460 -6.95 6.18 23.34
N LEU A 461 -7.68 5.32 24.06
CA LEU A 461 -8.60 4.36 23.46
C LEU A 461 -9.79 5.05 22.80
N ILE A 462 -10.35 6.07 23.46
CA ILE A 462 -11.43 6.89 22.90
C ILE A 462 -10.95 7.56 21.60
N LEU A 463 -9.77 8.19 21.60
CA LEU A 463 -9.22 8.83 20.41
C LEU A 463 -8.98 7.85 19.27
N GLN A 464 -8.49 6.64 19.55
CA GLN A 464 -8.32 5.59 18.55
C GLN A 464 -9.67 5.21 17.91
N ASP A 465 -10.70 4.99 18.70
CA ASP A 465 -12.04 4.66 18.19
C ASP A 465 -12.63 5.82 17.39
N GLU A 466 -12.52 7.05 17.87
CA GLU A 466 -13.03 8.24 17.17
C GLU A 466 -12.29 8.49 15.86
N VAL A 467 -10.98 8.24 15.76
CA VAL A 467 -10.23 8.27 14.48
C VAL A 467 -10.80 7.25 13.49
N GLY A 468 -11.12 6.05 13.95
CA GLY A 468 -11.73 5.01 13.12
C GLY A 468 -13.14 5.42 12.64
N HIS A 469 -13.94 6.06 13.48
CA HIS A 469 -15.26 6.61 13.10
C HIS A 469 -15.13 7.75 12.08
N VAL A 470 -14.12 8.62 12.22
CA VAL A 470 -13.80 9.63 11.20
C VAL A 470 -13.44 8.96 9.89
N PHE A 471 -12.66 7.86 9.90
CA PHE A 471 -12.32 7.15 8.67
C PHE A 471 -13.55 6.47 8.03
N ALA A 472 -14.48 5.93 8.80
CA ALA A 472 -15.76 5.43 8.26
C ALA A 472 -16.54 6.54 7.55
N GLN A 473 -16.53 7.77 8.09
CA GLN A 473 -17.14 8.93 7.45
C GLN A 473 -16.37 9.34 6.18
N VAL A 474 -15.04 9.24 6.18
CA VAL A 474 -14.18 9.46 4.99
C VAL A 474 -14.60 8.54 3.85
N LEU A 475 -14.84 7.25 4.13
CA LEU A 475 -15.32 6.30 3.12
C LEU A 475 -16.74 6.65 2.64
N ALA A 476 -17.62 7.10 3.52
CA ALA A 476 -18.97 7.52 3.17
C ALA A 476 -18.95 8.79 2.29
N ASP A 477 -18.09 9.76 2.58
CA ASP A 477 -17.90 10.95 1.74
C ASP A 477 -17.38 10.57 0.34
N ALA A 478 -16.49 9.56 0.25
CA ALA A 478 -15.94 9.05 -1.00
C ALA A 478 -16.91 8.16 -1.80
N GLY A 479 -18.00 7.67 -1.18
CA GLY A 479 -19.02 6.88 -1.83
C GLY A 479 -19.86 7.71 -2.82
N VAL A 480 -20.08 7.18 -4.02
CA VAL A 480 -20.82 7.87 -5.08
C VAL A 480 -22.31 7.92 -4.75
N TYR A 481 -22.91 6.78 -4.42
CA TYR A 481 -24.26 6.72 -3.90
C TYR A 481 -24.22 6.74 -2.37
N LYS A 482 -24.88 7.74 -1.77
CA LYS A 482 -24.94 7.86 -0.32
C LYS A 482 -25.81 6.77 0.29
N LEU A 483 -25.63 6.48 1.57
CA LEU A 483 -26.34 5.39 2.27
C LEU A 483 -27.75 5.77 2.76
N ASP A 484 -28.26 6.90 2.31
CA ASP A 484 -29.64 7.33 2.50
C ASP A 484 -30.59 6.69 1.45
N GLU A 485 -31.88 6.94 1.60
CA GLU A 485 -32.92 6.40 0.71
C GLU A 485 -32.72 6.87 -0.75
N ALA A 486 -32.35 8.12 -0.94
CA ALA A 486 -32.15 8.71 -2.28
C ALA A 486 -30.94 8.09 -2.99
N GLY A 487 -29.81 7.95 -2.29
CA GLY A 487 -28.62 7.32 -2.82
C GLY A 487 -28.82 5.84 -3.14
N ARG A 488 -29.51 5.09 -2.26
CA ARG A 488 -29.85 3.69 -2.52
C ARG A 488 -30.79 3.53 -3.72
N ALA A 489 -31.78 4.41 -3.87
CA ALA A 489 -32.64 4.43 -5.04
C ALA A 489 -31.86 4.77 -6.32
N GLY A 490 -30.92 5.72 -6.24
CA GLY A 490 -30.02 6.06 -7.34
C GLY A 490 -29.15 4.88 -7.77
N PHE A 491 -28.60 4.14 -6.82
CA PHE A 491 -27.78 2.96 -7.13
C PHE A 491 -28.59 1.89 -7.86
N VAL A 492 -29.85 1.65 -7.44
CA VAL A 492 -30.75 0.73 -8.12
C VAL A 492 -31.06 1.20 -9.55
N ARG A 493 -31.34 2.50 -9.78
CA ARG A 493 -31.55 3.04 -11.14
C ARG A 493 -30.33 2.79 -12.05
N PHE A 494 -29.11 2.94 -11.52
CA PHE A 494 -27.93 2.57 -12.29
C PHE A 494 -27.96 1.09 -12.69
N LEU A 495 -28.19 0.16 -11.73
CA LEU A 495 -28.23 -1.27 -12.04
C LEU A 495 -29.30 -1.62 -13.07
N GLU A 496 -30.48 -1.00 -13.00
CA GLU A 496 -31.59 -1.14 -13.96
C GLU A 496 -31.23 -0.63 -15.36
N SER A 497 -30.30 0.31 -15.46
CA SER A 497 -29.83 0.86 -16.74
C SER A 497 -28.89 -0.06 -17.52
N VAL A 498 -28.29 -1.05 -16.86
CA VAL A 498 -27.36 -2.03 -17.44
C VAL A 498 -28.16 -3.11 -18.17
N LYS A 499 -28.23 -3.03 -19.50
CA LYS A 499 -29.03 -3.91 -20.35
C LYS A 499 -28.19 -5.01 -21.02
#